data_fb906fd49b6ec7d03b1d7ea905c56923
#
_entry.id   fb906fd49b6ec7d03b1d7ea905c56923
#
_cell.length_a   1.000
_cell.length_b   1.000
_cell.length_c   1.000
_cell.angle_alpha   90.00
_cell.angle_beta   90.00
_cell.angle_gamma   90.00
#
_symmetry.space_group_name_H-M   'P 1'
#
loop_
_entity.id
_entity.type
_entity.pdbx_description
1 polymer ?
#
loop_
_entity_poly.entity_id
_entity_poly.type
_entity_poly.pdbx_seq_one_letter_code
_entity_poly.pdbx_strand_id
1 'polypeptide(L)'
;MVYSAATPSLAVVDVLVHLDLPPDLMPDDMVLLAIDVPDDATLHSLAETPTDSDACRQAGDAFLDAGRALGLRVRSIVVPQEVNLLLNVRHADMTRVRVVRTEPFRFDPRLLR
;
A
#
# COMPACT_ATOMS: atom_id res chain seq x y z
N MET A 1 -6.24 -5.24 -6.91
CA MET A 1 -5.79 -5.15 -5.50
C MET A 1 -5.31 -3.74 -5.21
N VAL A 2 -5.67 -3.19 -4.08
CA VAL A 2 -5.20 -1.86 -3.66
C VAL A 2 -4.03 -2.03 -2.70
N TYR A 3 -2.91 -1.38 -3.02
CA TYR A 3 -1.71 -1.37 -2.19
C TYR A 3 -1.69 -0.08 -1.37
N SER A 4 -1.65 -0.20 -0.06
CA SER A 4 -1.65 0.94 0.84
C SER A 4 -0.56 0.82 1.90
N ALA A 5 -0.28 1.93 2.58
CA ALA A 5 0.72 1.99 3.64
C ALA A 5 0.05 2.38 4.96
N ALA A 6 0.60 1.88 6.07
CA ALA A 6 0.06 2.19 7.41
C ALA A 6 0.27 3.65 7.81
N THR A 7 1.26 4.34 7.22
CA THR A 7 1.55 5.75 7.50
C THR A 7 1.68 6.56 6.22
N PRO A 8 1.41 7.88 6.26
CA PRO A 8 1.65 8.75 5.10
C PRO A 8 3.11 8.75 4.66
N SER A 9 4.04 8.72 5.62
CA SER A 9 5.48 8.72 5.30
C SER A 9 5.89 7.49 4.51
N LEU A 10 5.37 6.31 4.87
CA LEU A 10 5.65 5.09 4.13
C LEU A 10 5.05 5.14 2.73
N ALA A 11 3.84 5.70 2.57
CA ALA A 11 3.22 5.87 1.27
C ALA A 11 4.09 6.73 0.35
N VAL A 12 4.67 7.81 0.85
CA VAL A 12 5.58 8.68 0.10
C VAL A 12 6.84 7.91 -0.31
N VAL A 13 7.45 7.17 0.60
CA VAL A 13 8.66 6.38 0.32
C VAL A 13 8.37 5.32 -0.73
N ASP A 14 7.25 4.61 -0.62
CA ASP A 14 6.84 3.59 -1.58
C ASP A 14 6.74 4.16 -3.01
N VAL A 15 6.15 5.34 -3.16
CA VAL A 15 6.02 5.98 -4.47
C VAL A 15 7.38 6.40 -5.00
N LEU A 16 8.25 6.98 -4.18
CA LEU A 16 9.59 7.40 -4.60
C LEU A 16 10.41 6.23 -5.12
N VAL A 17 10.35 5.09 -4.44
CA VAL A 17 11.08 3.89 -4.83
C VAL A 17 10.58 3.35 -6.18
N HIS A 18 9.27 3.40 -6.42
CA HIS A 18 8.68 2.85 -7.64
C HIS A 18 8.80 3.79 -8.84
N LEU A 19 8.68 5.10 -8.65
CA LEU A 19 8.71 6.04 -9.77
C LEU A 19 10.11 6.19 -10.37
N ASP A 20 11.13 6.29 -9.50
CA ASP A 20 12.54 6.40 -9.93
C ASP A 20 12.73 7.40 -11.09
N LEU A 21 12.11 8.57 -10.97
CA LEU A 21 12.14 9.60 -12.01
C LEU A 21 13.06 10.75 -11.62
N PRO A 22 13.66 11.46 -12.62
CA PRO A 22 14.35 12.69 -12.35
C PRO A 22 13.43 13.74 -11.71
N PRO A 23 13.97 14.67 -10.90
CA PRO A 23 13.12 15.64 -10.19
C PRO A 23 12.19 16.45 -11.08
N ASP A 24 12.61 16.80 -12.30
CA ASP A 24 11.82 17.58 -13.25
C ASP A 24 10.70 16.78 -13.92
N LEU A 25 10.71 15.45 -13.78
CA LEU A 25 9.67 14.56 -14.31
C LEU A 25 8.73 14.03 -13.22
N MET A 26 8.93 14.42 -11.97
CA MET A 26 8.04 13.99 -10.90
C MET A 26 6.65 14.60 -11.08
N PRO A 27 5.57 13.80 -10.91
CA PRO A 27 4.21 14.33 -11.03
C PRO A 27 3.95 15.40 -9.96
N ASP A 28 3.18 16.42 -10.36
CA ASP A 28 2.76 17.52 -9.48
C ASP A 28 1.25 17.50 -9.19
N ASP A 29 0.56 16.49 -9.69
CA ASP A 29 -0.90 16.33 -9.60
C ASP A 29 -1.29 15.15 -8.71
N MET A 30 -0.42 14.73 -7.80
CA MET A 30 -0.68 13.61 -6.91
C MET A 30 -1.60 14.01 -5.77
N VAL A 31 -2.32 13.03 -5.25
CA VAL A 31 -3.15 13.17 -4.06
C VAL A 31 -2.77 12.12 -3.03
N LEU A 32 -2.87 12.51 -1.77
CA LEU A 32 -2.73 11.59 -0.64
C LEU A 32 -4.12 11.26 -0.11
N LEU A 33 -4.47 9.99 -0.14
CA LEU A 33 -5.74 9.49 0.37
C LEU A 33 -5.54 8.83 1.72
N ALA A 34 -6.35 9.23 2.70
CA ALA A 34 -6.49 8.47 3.94
C ALA A 34 -7.75 7.62 3.84
N ILE A 35 -7.60 6.31 4.03
CA ILE A 35 -8.70 5.36 3.97
C ILE A 35 -8.95 4.76 5.34
N ASP A 36 -10.22 4.52 5.64
CA ASP A 36 -10.65 3.85 6.87
C ASP A 36 -11.04 2.41 6.52
N VAL A 37 -10.42 1.47 7.20
CA VAL A 37 -10.72 0.05 7.08
C VAL A 37 -11.48 -0.36 8.33
N PRO A 38 -12.64 -1.05 8.22
CA PRO A 38 -13.43 -1.42 9.39
C PRO A 38 -12.61 -2.26 10.38
N ASP A 39 -12.79 -1.98 11.68
CA ASP A 39 -12.06 -2.67 12.74
C ASP A 39 -12.39 -4.17 12.81
N ASP A 40 -13.60 -4.54 12.41
CA ASP A 40 -14.07 -5.93 12.42
C ASP A 40 -13.79 -6.66 11.10
N ALA A 41 -13.15 -6.01 10.14
CA ALA A 41 -12.78 -6.67 8.89
C ALA A 41 -11.71 -7.74 9.13
N THR A 42 -11.80 -8.84 8.41
CA THR A 42 -10.80 -9.90 8.49
C THR A 42 -9.54 -9.48 7.75
N LEU A 43 -8.44 -9.38 8.47
CA LEU A 43 -7.12 -9.08 7.92
C LEU A 43 -6.18 -10.24 8.24
N HIS A 44 -5.49 -10.73 7.24
CA HIS A 44 -4.43 -11.72 7.41
C HIS A 44 -3.07 -11.03 7.44
N SER A 45 -2.07 -11.72 7.96
CA SER A 45 -0.70 -11.21 7.99
C SER A 45 0.24 -12.27 7.44
N LEU A 46 1.21 -11.85 6.64
CA LEU A 46 2.33 -12.72 6.29
C LEU A 46 3.33 -12.73 7.44
N ALA A 47 3.80 -13.93 7.83
CA ALA A 47 4.81 -14.08 8.88
C ALA A 47 6.14 -13.47 8.43
N GLU A 48 6.48 -13.65 7.16
CA GLU A 48 7.69 -13.09 6.55
C GLU A 48 7.33 -12.50 5.20
N THR A 49 7.84 -11.28 4.92
CA THR A 49 7.69 -10.66 3.61
C THR A 49 8.72 -11.26 2.65
N PRO A 50 8.29 -11.88 1.55
CA PRO A 50 9.23 -12.36 0.56
C PRO A 50 10.03 -11.20 -0.04
N THR A 51 11.29 -11.43 -0.32
CA THR A 51 12.18 -10.44 -0.97
C THR A 51 12.30 -10.67 -2.48
N ASP A 52 11.99 -11.87 -2.92
CA ASP A 52 11.97 -12.23 -4.34
C ASP A 52 10.64 -11.81 -4.98
N SER A 53 10.71 -11.19 -6.16
CA SER A 53 9.53 -10.68 -6.87
C SER A 53 8.51 -11.78 -7.18
N ASP A 54 8.98 -12.96 -7.58
CA ASP A 54 8.08 -14.06 -7.91
C ASP A 54 7.37 -14.60 -6.66
N ALA A 55 8.09 -14.69 -5.54
CA ALA A 55 7.50 -15.11 -4.27
C ALA A 55 6.47 -14.09 -3.76
N CYS A 56 6.74 -12.80 -3.92
CA CYS A 56 5.78 -11.74 -3.58
C CYS A 56 4.50 -11.87 -4.41
N ARG A 57 4.64 -12.08 -5.71
CA ARG A 57 3.49 -12.25 -6.60
C ARG A 57 2.69 -13.49 -6.25
N GLN A 58 3.35 -14.61 -5.97
CA GLN A 58 2.69 -15.85 -5.57
C GLN A 58 1.91 -15.68 -4.26
N ALA A 59 2.48 -15.00 -3.27
CA ALA A 59 1.80 -14.73 -2.01
C ALA A 59 0.57 -13.84 -2.22
N GLY A 60 0.67 -12.81 -3.06
CA GLY A 60 -0.46 -11.95 -3.40
C GLY A 60 -1.56 -12.69 -4.14
N ASP A 61 -1.20 -13.52 -5.11
CA ASP A 61 -2.16 -14.32 -5.87
C ASP A 61 -2.87 -15.34 -4.97
N ALA A 62 -2.14 -16.00 -4.08
CA ALA A 62 -2.72 -16.94 -3.12
C ALA A 62 -3.73 -16.26 -2.21
N PHE A 63 -3.41 -15.06 -1.73
CA PHE A 63 -4.30 -14.25 -0.92
C PHE A 63 -5.59 -13.91 -1.68
N LEU A 64 -5.47 -13.46 -2.92
CA LEU A 64 -6.62 -13.10 -3.76
C LEU A 64 -7.48 -14.33 -4.08
N ASP A 65 -6.84 -15.44 -4.45
CA ASP A 65 -7.55 -16.67 -4.83
C ASP A 65 -8.30 -17.27 -3.63
N ALA A 66 -7.74 -17.20 -2.44
CA ALA A 66 -8.41 -17.66 -1.24
C ALA A 66 -9.66 -16.84 -0.91
N GLY A 67 -9.64 -15.54 -1.16
CA GLY A 67 -10.80 -14.65 -1.00
C GLY A 67 -11.38 -14.56 0.40
N ARG A 68 -10.65 -14.99 1.43
CA ARG A 68 -11.18 -15.13 2.79
C ARG A 68 -11.08 -13.85 3.61
N ALA A 69 -10.14 -12.97 3.28
CA ALA A 69 -9.88 -11.77 4.03
C ALA A 69 -9.97 -10.55 3.14
N LEU A 70 -10.36 -9.42 3.72
CA LEU A 70 -10.37 -8.14 3.05
C LEU A 70 -8.95 -7.68 2.75
N GLY A 71 -8.03 -7.89 3.67
CA GLY A 71 -6.69 -7.35 3.55
C GLY A 71 -5.61 -8.32 4.01
N LEU A 72 -4.40 -8.07 3.50
CA LEU A 72 -3.19 -8.78 3.85
C LEU A 72 -2.15 -7.76 4.33
N ARG A 73 -1.74 -7.89 5.60
CA ARG A 73 -0.64 -7.09 6.14
C ARG A 73 0.68 -7.70 5.75
N VAL A 74 1.54 -6.90 5.19
CA VAL A 74 2.91 -7.31 4.85
C VAL A 74 3.89 -6.30 5.41
N ARG A 75 5.02 -6.79 5.93
CA ARG A 75 6.09 -5.90 6.37
C ARG A 75 6.69 -5.21 5.16
N SER A 76 6.92 -3.90 5.24
CA SER A 76 7.56 -3.16 4.17
C SER A 76 8.99 -3.67 3.93
N ILE A 77 9.37 -3.83 2.67
CA ILE A 77 10.75 -4.17 2.30
C ILE A 77 11.65 -2.94 2.47
N VAL A 78 11.12 -1.77 2.18
CA VAL A 78 11.90 -0.51 2.21
C VAL A 78 12.08 -0.01 3.64
N VAL A 79 11.02 -0.09 4.47
CA VAL A 79 11.05 0.32 5.88
C VAL A 79 10.54 -0.86 6.72
N PRO A 80 11.42 -1.79 7.12
CA PRO A 80 10.96 -3.05 7.75
C PRO A 80 10.23 -2.88 9.09
N GLN A 81 10.29 -1.70 9.70
CA GLN A 81 9.58 -1.37 10.93
C GLN A 81 8.12 -1.02 10.68
N GLU A 82 7.72 -0.86 9.43
CA GLU A 82 6.37 -0.46 9.05
C GLU A 82 5.68 -1.50 8.19
N VAL A 83 4.37 -1.34 8.03
CA VAL A 83 3.52 -2.34 7.40
C VAL A 83 2.77 -1.71 6.22
N ASN A 84 2.67 -2.47 5.15
CA ASN A 84 1.74 -2.21 4.05
C ASN A 84 0.50 -3.08 4.20
N LEU A 85 -0.62 -2.59 3.70
CA LEU A 85 -1.88 -3.34 3.67
C LEU A 85 -2.34 -3.47 2.22
N LEU A 86 -2.48 -4.71 1.78
CA LEU A 86 -3.01 -5.04 0.46
C LEU A 86 -4.48 -5.34 0.60
N LEU A 87 -5.35 -4.62 -0.12
CA LEU A 87 -6.80 -4.81 -0.05
C LEU A 87 -7.31 -5.58 -1.26
N ASN A 88 -8.12 -6.59 -0.99
CA ASN A 88 -8.80 -7.36 -2.03
C ASN A 88 -10.09 -6.65 -2.43
N VAL A 89 -10.08 -6.00 -3.58
CA VAL A 89 -11.23 -5.21 -4.06
C VAL A 89 -12.46 -6.06 -4.36
N ARG A 90 -12.30 -7.37 -4.51
CA ARG A 90 -13.41 -8.29 -4.77
C ARG A 90 -14.08 -8.80 -3.50
N HIS A 91 -13.46 -8.54 -2.34
CA HIS A 91 -14.05 -8.96 -1.07
C HIS A 91 -15.29 -8.13 -0.76
N ALA A 92 -16.32 -8.78 -0.17
CA ALA A 92 -17.58 -8.10 0.14
C ALA A 92 -17.39 -6.89 1.04
N ASP A 93 -16.46 -6.96 2.01
CA ASP A 93 -16.19 -5.88 2.95
C ASP A 93 -15.48 -4.68 2.31
N MET A 94 -15.05 -4.79 1.05
CA MET A 94 -14.45 -3.63 0.37
C MET A 94 -15.45 -2.47 0.25
N THR A 95 -16.73 -2.75 0.21
CA THR A 95 -17.76 -1.72 0.20
C THR A 95 -17.83 -0.89 1.49
N ARG A 96 -17.23 -1.39 2.56
CA ARG A 96 -17.17 -0.73 3.88
C ARG A 96 -15.90 0.10 4.06
N VAL A 97 -14.93 -0.04 3.17
CA VAL A 97 -13.71 0.79 3.15
C VAL A 97 -14.08 2.18 2.63
N ARG A 98 -13.66 3.23 3.34
CA ARG A 98 -14.02 4.59 3.00
C ARG A 98 -12.80 5.47 2.86
N VAL A 99 -12.84 6.39 1.91
CA VAL A 99 -11.88 7.50 1.83
C VAL A 99 -12.36 8.57 2.79
N VAL A 100 -11.57 8.84 3.83
CA VAL A 100 -11.94 9.81 4.88
C VAL A 100 -11.25 11.15 4.71
N ARG A 101 -10.18 11.21 3.89
CA ARG A 101 -9.48 12.44 3.59
C ARG A 101 -8.79 12.33 2.24
N THR A 102 -8.83 13.42 1.50
CA THR A 102 -8.12 13.58 0.23
C THR A 102 -7.39 14.91 0.26
N GLU A 103 -6.07 14.88 0.08
CA GLU A 103 -5.23 16.08 0.10
C GLU A 103 -4.33 16.10 -1.11
N PRO A 104 -4.15 17.27 -1.76
CA PRO A 104 -3.11 17.42 -2.76
C PRO A 104 -1.74 17.14 -2.14
N PHE A 105 -0.87 16.47 -2.89
CA PHE A 105 0.46 16.14 -2.42
C PHE A 105 1.51 16.46 -3.45
N ARG A 106 2.59 17.10 -3.04
CA ARG A 106 3.78 17.33 -3.84
C ARG A 106 5.00 16.83 -3.09
N PHE A 107 5.93 16.23 -3.83
CA PHE A 107 7.20 15.83 -3.25
C PHE A 107 8.04 17.05 -2.94
N ASP A 108 8.52 17.14 -1.72
CA ASP A 108 9.51 18.17 -1.36
C ASP A 108 10.77 17.93 -2.20
N PRO A 109 11.33 18.99 -2.85
CA PRO A 109 12.52 18.84 -3.70
C PRO A 109 13.71 18.21 -2.98
N ARG A 110 13.79 18.36 -1.67
CA ARG A 110 14.88 17.76 -0.86
C ARG A 110 14.83 16.23 -0.85
N LEU A 111 13.66 15.62 -1.09
CA LEU A 111 13.54 14.18 -1.20
C LEU A 111 14.13 13.64 -2.50
N LEU A 112 14.34 14.49 -3.49
CA LEU A 112 14.71 14.13 -4.85
C LEU A 112 16.18 14.40 -5.19
N ARG A 113 16.96 14.83 -4.22
CA ARG A 113 18.39 15.10 -4.42
C ARG A 113 19.22 13.83 -4.51
#